data_f40daa8ce39797cad617fda8bf86e0af
#
_entry.id   f40daa8ce39797cad617fda8bf86e0af
#
_cell.length_a   1.000
_cell.length_b   1.000
_cell.length_c   1.000
_cell.angle_alpha   90.00
_cell.angle_beta   90.00
_cell.angle_gamma   90.00
#
_symmetry.space_group_name_H-M   'P 1'
#
loop_
_entity.id
_entity.type
_entity.pdbx_description
1 polymer ?
#
loop_
_entity_poly.entity_id
_entity_poly.type
_entity_poly.pdbx_seq_one_letter_code
_entity_poly.pdbx_strand_id
1 'polypeptide(L)'
;DLHSFPTRRSSDLFFLAFVIRTLVSDGFAVNPDTQEIYMQPYKYLTNFIEMPVVLALFLIGVVLVLFGIGKTLLKKTFDKGIWFAGIGTVLTVLSLLLVAGYNNTAYYPSYTDLQSSLTLANSCSSEFTLKTMAYVSILVPFVIAYIFYAWRSIDRHKITEKEMDEGGHSY
;
A
#
# COMPACT_ATOMS: atom_id res chain seq x y z
N ASP A 1 -12.04 -25.15 -16.02
CA ASP A 1 -11.61 -24.01 -15.19
C ASP A 1 -12.50 -22.76 -15.29
N LEU A 2 -13.81 -22.99 -15.22
CA LEU A 2 -14.81 -21.91 -15.23
C LEU A 2 -14.98 -21.21 -13.86
N HIS A 3 -14.28 -21.66 -12.82
CA HIS A 3 -14.46 -21.14 -11.44
C HIS A 3 -13.49 -20.05 -11.00
N SER A 4 -12.48 -19.70 -11.78
CA SER A 4 -11.51 -18.66 -11.42
C SER A 4 -11.86 -17.24 -11.93
N PHE A 5 -12.82 -17.11 -12.81
CA PHE A 5 -13.18 -15.83 -13.44
C PHE A 5 -14.03 -14.86 -12.61
N PRO A 6 -14.95 -15.28 -11.74
CA PRO A 6 -15.81 -14.32 -11.03
C PRO A 6 -15.09 -13.54 -9.91
N THR A 7 -14.09 -14.13 -9.27
CA THR A 7 -13.42 -13.50 -8.11
C THR A 7 -12.51 -12.33 -8.48
N ARG A 8 -11.84 -12.36 -9.63
CA ARG A 8 -10.98 -11.24 -10.07
C ARG A 8 -11.81 -10.01 -10.47
N ARG A 9 -12.90 -10.20 -11.22
CA ARG A 9 -13.79 -9.10 -11.61
C ARG A 9 -14.46 -8.43 -10.42
N SER A 10 -14.82 -9.18 -9.38
CA SER A 10 -15.46 -8.61 -8.19
C SER A 10 -14.50 -7.76 -7.36
N SER A 11 -13.22 -8.16 -7.24
CA SER A 11 -12.24 -7.35 -6.52
C SER A 11 -11.91 -6.02 -7.22
N ASP A 12 -11.80 -6.04 -8.55
CA ASP A 12 -11.52 -4.84 -9.33
C ASP A 12 -12.68 -3.85 -9.27
N LEU A 13 -13.92 -4.35 -9.40
CA LEU A 13 -15.14 -3.55 -9.25
C LEU A 13 -15.29 -3.00 -7.84
N PHE A 14 -14.98 -3.82 -6.82
CA PHE A 14 -14.99 -3.39 -5.43
C PHE A 14 -13.98 -2.26 -5.19
N PHE A 15 -12.75 -2.41 -5.70
CA PHE A 15 -11.72 -1.38 -5.57
C PHE A 15 -12.15 -0.08 -6.26
N LEU A 16 -12.68 -0.16 -7.48
CA LEU A 16 -13.17 1.00 -8.20
C LEU A 16 -14.31 1.70 -7.44
N ALA A 17 -15.29 0.93 -6.96
CA ALA A 17 -16.40 1.45 -6.17
C ALA A 17 -15.91 2.09 -4.86
N PHE A 18 -14.92 1.48 -4.20
CA PHE A 18 -14.29 2.03 -3.00
C PHE A 18 -13.62 3.38 -3.27
N VAL A 19 -12.82 3.48 -4.34
CA VAL A 19 -12.17 4.74 -4.72
C VAL A 19 -13.20 5.82 -5.05
N ILE A 20 -14.20 5.52 -5.87
CA ILE A 20 -15.25 6.48 -6.23
C ILE A 20 -16.00 6.93 -4.97
N ARG A 21 -16.39 6.00 -4.10
CA ARG A 21 -17.08 6.33 -2.86
C ARG A 21 -16.22 7.23 -1.96
N THR A 22 -14.92 6.94 -1.83
CA THR A 22 -14.00 7.76 -1.03
C THR A 22 -13.89 9.18 -1.60
N LEU A 23 -13.85 9.35 -2.92
CA LEU A 23 -13.75 10.66 -3.53
C LEU A 23 -15.03 11.50 -3.39
N VAL A 24 -16.20 10.86 -3.32
CA VAL A 24 -17.51 11.54 -3.25
C VAL A 24 -17.99 11.72 -1.80
N SER A 25 -17.51 10.90 -0.86
CA SER A 25 -17.97 10.97 0.52
C SER A 25 -17.44 12.19 1.27
N ASP A 26 -18.24 12.63 2.24
CA ASP A 26 -17.81 13.62 3.22
C ASP A 26 -16.68 13.05 4.06
N GLY A 27 -15.68 13.86 4.32
CA GLY A 27 -14.53 13.48 5.13
C GLY A 27 -14.46 14.26 6.43
N PHE A 28 -13.69 13.75 7.37
CA PHE A 28 -13.51 14.31 8.69
C PHE A 28 -12.28 15.23 8.67
N ALA A 29 -12.54 16.55 8.57
CA ALA A 29 -11.52 17.57 8.59
C ALA A 29 -11.21 17.99 10.03
N VAL A 30 -9.98 18.39 10.26
CA VAL A 30 -9.47 18.89 11.54
C VAL A 30 -9.10 20.35 11.38
N ASN A 31 -9.60 21.22 12.24
CA ASN A 31 -9.16 22.60 12.29
C ASN A 31 -7.74 22.65 12.87
N PRO A 32 -6.74 23.21 12.17
CA PRO A 32 -5.36 23.22 12.64
C PRO A 32 -5.15 24.05 13.91
N ASP A 33 -5.98 25.07 14.14
CA ASP A 33 -5.83 25.99 15.28
C ASP A 33 -6.57 25.48 16.53
N THR A 34 -7.80 25.03 16.40
CA THR A 34 -8.65 24.58 17.53
C THR A 34 -8.59 23.07 17.75
N GLN A 35 -8.03 22.29 16.81
CA GLN A 35 -8.04 20.83 16.80
C GLN A 35 -9.45 20.21 16.80
N GLU A 36 -10.47 21.01 16.54
CA GLU A 36 -11.85 20.54 16.41
C GLU A 36 -12.07 19.77 15.12
N ILE A 37 -12.82 18.69 15.21
CA ILE A 37 -13.12 17.82 14.08
C ILE A 37 -14.51 18.14 13.57
N TYR A 38 -14.61 18.38 12.27
CA TYR A 38 -15.86 18.69 11.59
C TYR A 38 -15.97 17.92 10.26
N MET A 39 -17.19 17.78 9.78
CA MET A 39 -17.42 17.15 8.48
C MET A 39 -17.27 18.16 7.34
N GLN A 40 -16.49 17.81 6.35
CA GLN A 40 -16.28 18.60 5.15
C GLN A 40 -16.67 17.77 3.91
N PRO A 41 -17.54 18.30 3.04
CA PRO A 41 -17.90 17.63 1.80
C PRO A 41 -16.68 17.50 0.88
N TYR A 42 -16.54 16.35 0.24
CA TYR A 42 -15.45 16.04 -0.70
C TYR A 42 -14.04 16.22 -0.13
N LYS A 43 -13.84 16.05 1.18
CA LYS A 43 -12.55 16.28 1.84
C LYS A 43 -11.40 15.50 1.18
N TYR A 44 -11.64 14.23 0.85
CA TYR A 44 -10.60 13.37 0.25
C TYR A 44 -10.25 13.81 -1.18
N LEU A 45 -11.23 14.29 -1.96
CA LEU A 45 -10.98 14.87 -3.28
C LEU A 45 -10.18 16.18 -3.15
N THR A 46 -10.54 17.04 -2.20
CA THR A 46 -9.82 18.26 -1.89
C THR A 46 -8.37 17.96 -1.50
N ASN A 47 -8.14 16.94 -0.68
CA ASN A 47 -6.80 16.50 -0.29
C ASN A 47 -5.95 16.07 -1.50
N PHE A 48 -6.52 15.42 -2.50
CA PHE A 48 -5.80 15.10 -3.74
C PHE A 48 -5.37 16.34 -4.49
N ILE A 49 -6.21 17.37 -4.53
CA ILE A 49 -5.93 18.64 -5.24
C ILE A 49 -4.87 19.44 -4.48
N GLU A 50 -4.98 19.51 -3.16
CA GLU A 50 -4.06 20.25 -2.28
C GLU A 50 -2.70 19.56 -2.14
N MET A 51 -2.64 18.23 -2.35
CA MET A 51 -1.39 17.45 -2.32
C MET A 51 -1.02 16.91 -3.72
N PRO A 52 -0.51 17.74 -4.63
CA PRO A 52 -0.26 17.34 -6.03
C PRO A 52 0.74 16.20 -6.17
N VAL A 53 1.68 16.07 -5.23
CA VAL A 53 2.63 14.94 -5.21
C VAL A 53 1.91 13.62 -4.96
N VAL A 54 0.94 13.61 -4.04
CA VAL A 54 0.15 12.41 -3.72
C VAL A 54 -0.76 12.04 -4.89
N LEU A 55 -1.34 13.05 -5.54
CA LEU A 55 -2.12 12.85 -6.77
C LEU A 55 -1.26 12.24 -7.89
N ALA A 56 -0.06 12.76 -8.09
CA ALA A 56 0.87 12.22 -9.09
C ALA A 56 1.26 10.77 -8.79
N LEU A 57 1.57 10.44 -7.53
CA LEU A 57 1.86 9.06 -7.10
C LEU A 57 0.67 8.13 -7.34
N PHE A 58 -0.54 8.59 -7.06
CA PHE A 58 -1.76 7.84 -7.31
C PHE A 58 -1.94 7.53 -8.80
N LEU A 59 -1.84 8.55 -9.66
CA LEU A 59 -2.00 8.39 -11.10
C LEU A 59 -0.92 7.48 -11.70
N ILE A 60 0.34 7.64 -11.29
CA ILE A 60 1.44 6.76 -11.70
C ILE A 60 1.17 5.33 -11.25
N GLY A 61 0.72 5.13 -10.01
CA GLY A 61 0.36 3.82 -9.49
C GLY A 61 -0.72 3.14 -10.32
N VAL A 62 -1.82 3.83 -10.60
CA VAL A 62 -2.93 3.31 -11.42
C VAL A 62 -2.45 2.98 -12.84
N VAL A 63 -1.68 3.86 -13.48
CA VAL A 63 -1.13 3.61 -14.83
C VAL A 63 -0.23 2.38 -14.84
N LEU A 64 0.63 2.20 -13.84
CA LEU A 64 1.50 1.02 -13.74
C LEU A 64 0.70 -0.27 -13.57
N VAL A 65 -0.36 -0.26 -12.75
CA VAL A 65 -1.25 -1.42 -12.59
C VAL A 65 -1.92 -1.76 -13.91
N LEU A 66 -2.54 -0.79 -14.56
CA LEU A 66 -3.22 -0.98 -15.85
C LEU A 66 -2.26 -1.43 -16.95
N PHE A 67 -1.06 -0.86 -16.99
CA PHE A 67 -0.02 -1.29 -17.92
C PHE A 67 0.44 -2.72 -17.66
N GLY A 68 0.71 -3.08 -16.40
CA GLY A 68 1.11 -4.44 -16.01
C GLY A 68 0.05 -5.48 -16.39
N ILE A 69 -1.21 -5.22 -16.05
CA ILE A 69 -2.33 -6.12 -16.38
C ILE A 69 -2.56 -6.16 -17.90
N GLY A 70 -2.66 -5.00 -18.54
CA GLY A 70 -2.98 -4.91 -19.98
C GLY A 70 -1.92 -5.60 -20.85
N LYS A 71 -0.64 -5.36 -20.54
CA LYS A 71 0.46 -5.97 -21.31
C LYS A 71 0.56 -7.47 -21.09
N THR A 72 0.25 -7.96 -19.90
CA THR A 72 0.21 -9.41 -19.61
C THR A 72 -0.94 -10.09 -20.33
N LEU A 73 -2.09 -9.42 -20.47
CA LEU A 73 -3.24 -9.95 -21.21
C LEU A 73 -2.98 -9.98 -22.73
N LEU A 74 -2.31 -8.97 -23.27
CA LEU A 74 -2.03 -8.86 -24.70
C LEU A 74 -0.85 -9.74 -25.15
N LYS A 75 0.15 -9.94 -24.29
CA LYS A 75 1.35 -10.74 -24.58
C LYS A 75 1.55 -11.78 -23.48
N LYS A 76 1.17 -13.03 -23.76
CA LYS A 76 1.34 -14.17 -22.84
C LYS A 76 2.78 -14.45 -22.39
N THR A 77 3.76 -13.96 -23.14
CA THR A 77 5.22 -14.10 -22.89
C THR A 77 5.80 -12.99 -21.99
N PHE A 78 4.97 -12.06 -21.47
CA PHE A 78 5.46 -10.95 -20.66
C PHE A 78 5.41 -11.27 -19.17
N ASP A 79 6.48 -11.87 -18.65
CA ASP A 79 6.59 -12.31 -17.25
C ASP A 79 6.80 -11.17 -16.25
N LYS A 80 7.21 -9.98 -16.72
CA LYS A 80 7.49 -8.81 -15.87
C LYS A 80 6.23 -8.02 -15.46
N GLY A 81 5.06 -8.38 -15.97
CA GLY A 81 3.80 -7.67 -15.66
C GLY A 81 3.47 -7.62 -14.17
N ILE A 82 3.82 -8.68 -13.44
CA ILE A 82 3.60 -8.78 -11.99
C ILE A 82 4.38 -7.70 -11.20
N TRP A 83 5.59 -7.36 -11.64
CA TRP A 83 6.39 -6.32 -10.98
C TRP A 83 5.78 -4.93 -11.17
N PHE A 84 5.31 -4.62 -12.40
CA PHE A 84 4.63 -3.36 -12.67
C PHE A 84 3.32 -3.25 -11.90
N ALA A 85 2.52 -4.30 -11.89
CA ALA A 85 1.29 -4.34 -11.12
C ALA A 85 1.55 -4.23 -9.61
N GLY A 86 2.56 -4.94 -9.07
CA GLY A 86 2.94 -4.90 -7.67
C GLY A 86 3.38 -3.51 -7.20
N ILE A 87 4.33 -2.89 -7.91
CA ILE A 87 4.79 -1.54 -7.60
C ILE A 87 3.63 -0.53 -7.72
N GLY A 88 2.84 -0.63 -8.79
CA GLY A 88 1.70 0.24 -9.01
C GLY A 88 0.66 0.12 -7.89
N THR A 89 0.37 -1.09 -7.41
CA THR A 89 -0.55 -1.31 -6.29
C THR A 89 -0.02 -0.67 -5.00
N VAL A 90 1.26 -0.85 -4.69
CA VAL A 90 1.88 -0.22 -3.50
C VAL A 90 1.76 1.30 -3.57
N LEU A 91 2.07 1.92 -4.71
CA LEU A 91 1.96 3.37 -4.88
C LEU A 91 0.51 3.86 -4.74
N THR A 92 -0.45 3.14 -5.32
CA THR A 92 -1.87 3.49 -5.26
C THR A 92 -2.39 3.41 -3.82
N VAL A 93 -2.10 2.32 -3.11
CA VAL A 93 -2.53 2.13 -1.72
C VAL A 93 -1.86 3.15 -0.80
N LEU A 94 -0.56 3.41 -0.97
CA LEU A 94 0.16 4.44 -0.22
C LEU A 94 -0.49 5.82 -0.39
N SER A 95 -0.82 6.19 -1.63
CA SER A 95 -1.46 7.48 -1.93
C SER A 95 -2.84 7.59 -1.26
N LEU A 96 -3.64 6.52 -1.27
CA LEU A 96 -4.94 6.50 -0.59
C LEU A 96 -4.80 6.66 0.93
N LEU A 97 -3.80 6.00 1.55
CA LEU A 97 -3.52 6.15 2.97
C LEU A 97 -3.06 7.56 3.32
N LEU A 98 -2.23 8.18 2.47
CA LEU A 98 -1.80 9.57 2.66
C LEU A 98 -2.98 10.54 2.58
N VAL A 99 -3.87 10.37 1.62
CA VAL A 99 -5.08 11.19 1.48
C VAL A 99 -6.02 11.03 2.68
N ALA A 100 -6.12 9.83 3.23
CA ALA A 100 -6.98 9.55 4.37
C ALA A 100 -6.46 10.12 5.70
N GLY A 101 -5.14 10.29 5.87
CA GLY A 101 -4.54 10.65 7.15
C GLY A 101 -3.84 12.01 7.20
N TYR A 102 -3.39 12.53 6.07
CA TYR A 102 -2.68 13.81 5.98
C TYR A 102 -3.63 14.97 5.69
N ASN A 103 -3.07 16.18 5.69
CA ASN A 103 -3.77 17.43 5.38
C ASN A 103 -4.98 17.69 6.30
N ASN A 104 -4.73 17.70 7.60
CA ASN A 104 -5.77 17.96 8.61
C ASN A 104 -7.01 17.07 8.42
N THR A 105 -6.78 15.78 8.34
CA THR A 105 -7.83 14.77 8.15
C THR A 105 -7.75 13.76 9.28
N ALA A 106 -8.90 13.39 9.85
CA ALA A 106 -8.97 12.30 10.82
C ALA A 106 -8.93 10.96 10.06
N TYR A 107 -7.88 10.18 10.28
CA TYR A 107 -7.68 8.91 9.57
C TYR A 107 -8.55 7.77 10.12
N TYR A 108 -9.00 7.89 11.35
CA TYR A 108 -9.91 6.92 11.96
C TYR A 108 -11.11 7.68 12.60
N PRO A 109 -12.14 7.93 11.79
CA PRO A 109 -13.27 8.74 12.22
C PRO A 109 -14.19 8.00 13.19
N SER A 110 -14.70 8.72 14.18
CA SER A 110 -15.76 8.27 15.08
C SER A 110 -17.09 8.83 14.63
N TYR A 111 -18.09 7.97 14.50
CA TYR A 111 -19.46 8.37 14.15
C TYR A 111 -20.34 8.66 15.37
N THR A 112 -19.92 8.23 16.55
CA THR A 112 -20.67 8.45 17.80
C THR A 112 -20.39 9.83 18.38
N ASP A 113 -19.12 10.22 18.37
CA ASP A 113 -18.66 11.53 18.80
C ASP A 113 -17.50 11.96 17.90
N LEU A 114 -17.71 13.02 17.14
CA LEU A 114 -16.71 13.52 16.17
C LEU A 114 -15.37 13.85 16.80
N GLN A 115 -15.39 14.38 18.04
CA GLN A 115 -14.15 14.79 18.73
C GLN A 115 -13.33 13.61 19.22
N SER A 116 -13.91 12.41 19.31
CA SER A 116 -13.23 11.15 19.62
C SER A 116 -12.54 10.52 18.41
N SER A 117 -12.55 11.17 17.25
CA SER A 117 -11.87 10.67 16.04
C SER A 117 -10.34 10.75 16.21
N LEU A 118 -9.64 9.73 15.69
CA LEU A 118 -8.18 9.71 15.75
C LEU A 118 -7.57 10.49 14.57
N THR A 119 -6.70 11.40 14.93
CA THR A 119 -5.87 12.20 14.01
C THR A 119 -4.41 11.82 14.17
N LEU A 120 -3.56 12.18 13.24
CA LEU A 120 -2.12 12.00 13.41
C LEU A 120 -1.58 12.73 14.64
N ALA A 121 -2.17 13.89 14.99
CA ALA A 121 -1.74 14.68 16.15
C ALA A 121 -2.11 14.03 17.48
N ASN A 122 -3.33 13.51 17.65
CA ASN A 122 -3.80 12.97 18.93
C ASN A 122 -3.45 11.49 19.15
N SER A 123 -3.06 10.77 18.10
CA SER A 123 -2.71 9.33 18.18
C SER A 123 -1.21 9.07 18.08
N CYS A 124 -0.40 10.09 17.86
CA CYS A 124 1.05 9.94 17.85
C CYS A 124 1.59 9.49 19.21
N SER A 125 2.54 8.58 19.17
CA SER A 125 3.36 8.19 20.30
C SER A 125 4.27 9.36 20.74
N SER A 126 4.95 9.20 21.90
CA SER A 126 5.92 10.18 22.35
C SER A 126 7.02 10.39 21.31
N GLU A 127 7.61 11.60 21.32
CA GLU A 127 8.70 11.96 20.40
C GLU A 127 9.87 10.97 20.45
N PHE A 128 10.19 10.47 21.65
CA PHE A 128 11.23 9.45 21.85
C PHE A 128 10.89 8.15 21.09
N THR A 129 9.65 7.67 21.22
CA THR A 129 9.20 6.45 20.54
C THR A 129 9.23 6.60 19.02
N LEU A 130 8.80 7.76 18.50
CA LEU A 130 8.82 8.04 17.05
C LEU A 130 10.25 8.07 16.51
N LYS A 131 11.19 8.72 17.22
CA LYS A 131 12.60 8.75 16.84
C LYS A 131 13.22 7.34 16.86
N THR A 132 12.96 6.57 17.90
CA THR A 132 13.45 5.19 18.01
C THR A 132 12.91 4.32 16.89
N MET A 133 11.62 4.41 16.58
CA MET A 133 11.03 3.68 15.45
C MET A 133 11.61 4.11 14.10
N ALA A 134 11.89 5.40 13.91
CA ALA A 134 12.55 5.88 12.71
C ALA A 134 13.94 5.26 12.52
N TYR A 135 14.76 5.20 13.58
CA TYR A 135 16.07 4.54 13.52
C TYR A 135 15.95 3.05 13.23
N VAL A 136 15.01 2.35 13.88
CA VAL A 136 14.76 0.92 13.62
C VAL A 136 14.31 0.71 12.18
N SER A 137 13.47 1.60 11.63
CA SER A 137 13.01 1.51 10.24
C SER A 137 14.14 1.62 9.22
N ILE A 138 15.21 2.36 9.54
CA ILE A 138 16.41 2.44 8.68
C ILE A 138 17.15 1.09 8.64
N LEU A 139 17.06 0.27 9.69
CA LEU A 139 17.69 -1.06 9.71
C LEU A 139 16.91 -2.11 8.90
N VAL A 140 15.61 -1.89 8.66
CA VAL A 140 14.75 -2.85 7.91
C VAL A 140 15.30 -3.17 6.51
N PRO A 141 15.76 -2.22 5.68
CA PRO A 141 16.37 -2.51 4.39
C PRO A 141 17.59 -3.45 4.48
N PHE A 142 18.40 -3.33 5.52
CA PHE A 142 19.55 -4.21 5.72
C PHE A 142 19.11 -5.65 6.03
N VAL A 143 18.07 -5.80 6.84
CA VAL A 143 17.48 -7.12 7.12
C VAL A 143 16.89 -7.73 5.85
N ILE A 144 16.17 -6.95 5.06
CA ILE A 144 15.63 -7.40 3.76
C ILE A 144 16.76 -7.82 2.82
N ALA A 145 17.83 -7.04 2.71
CA ALA A 145 18.99 -7.38 1.90
C ALA A 145 19.67 -8.69 2.37
N TYR A 146 19.79 -8.88 3.69
CA TYR A 146 20.31 -10.12 4.26
C TYR A 146 19.42 -11.33 3.93
N ILE A 147 18.11 -11.20 4.11
CA ILE A 147 17.14 -12.24 3.77
C ILE A 147 17.25 -12.59 2.27
N PHE A 148 17.30 -11.58 1.41
CA PHE A 148 17.43 -11.78 -0.03
C PHE A 148 18.75 -12.49 -0.39
N TYR A 149 19.85 -12.11 0.26
CA TYR A 149 21.15 -12.78 0.08
C TYR A 149 21.09 -14.24 0.52
N ALA A 150 20.52 -14.52 1.71
CA ALA A 150 20.37 -15.88 2.25
C ALA A 150 19.53 -16.77 1.31
N TRP A 151 18.38 -16.27 0.84
CA TRP A 151 17.53 -16.98 -0.11
C TRP A 151 18.26 -17.27 -1.43
N ARG A 152 18.97 -16.27 -1.95
CA ARG A 152 19.74 -16.44 -3.17
C ARG A 152 20.89 -17.45 -3.02
N SER A 153 21.48 -17.54 -1.83
CA SER A 153 22.53 -18.53 -1.51
C SER A 153 21.96 -19.94 -1.51
N ILE A 154 20.78 -20.14 -0.88
CA ILE A 154 20.08 -21.43 -0.85
C ILE A 154 19.67 -21.87 -2.26
N ASP A 155 19.10 -20.96 -3.05
CA ASP A 155 18.66 -21.26 -4.42
C ASP A 155 19.81 -21.63 -5.38
N ARG A 156 21.02 -21.17 -5.10
CA ARG A 156 22.20 -21.51 -5.91
C ARG A 156 22.70 -22.95 -5.70
N HIS A 157 22.44 -23.52 -4.54
CA HIS A 157 22.80 -24.87 -4.16
C HIS A 157 21.57 -25.77 -4.10
N LYS A 158 20.87 -25.91 -5.24
CA LYS A 158 19.78 -26.89 -5.32
C LYS A 158 20.38 -28.29 -5.25
N ILE A 159 19.95 -29.04 -4.28
CA ILE A 159 20.30 -30.47 -4.16
C ILE A 159 19.76 -31.18 -5.39
N THR A 160 20.65 -31.86 -6.14
CA THR A 160 20.28 -32.64 -7.31
C THR A 160 19.79 -34.02 -6.87
N GLU A 161 18.92 -34.65 -7.67
CA GLU A 161 18.44 -36.02 -7.41
C GLU A 161 19.60 -37.01 -7.19
N LYS A 162 20.73 -36.80 -7.88
CA LYS A 162 21.93 -37.62 -7.71
C LYS A 162 22.56 -37.52 -6.33
N GLU A 163 22.53 -36.34 -5.71
CA GLU A 163 23.04 -36.14 -4.35
C GLU A 163 22.14 -36.76 -3.28
N MET A 164 20.83 -36.91 -3.58
CA MET A 164 19.89 -37.61 -2.71
C MET A 164 20.08 -39.15 -2.78
N ASP A 165 20.34 -39.67 -3.99
CA ASP A 165 20.55 -41.12 -4.21
C ASP A 165 21.91 -41.63 -3.70
N GLU A 166 22.93 -40.79 -3.70
CA GLU A 166 24.29 -41.15 -3.25
C GLU A 166 24.47 -41.11 -1.73
N GLY A 167 23.40 -40.85 -0.95
CA GLY A 167 23.43 -40.98 0.52
C GLY A 167 24.47 -40.10 1.20
N GLY A 168 24.87 -39.00 0.63
CA GLY A 168 25.87 -38.10 1.15
C GLY A 168 25.44 -37.47 2.47
N HIS A 169 26.11 -37.84 3.56
CA HIS A 169 25.99 -37.18 4.85
C HIS A 169 26.43 -35.72 4.72
N SER A 170 25.45 -34.84 4.51
CA SER A 170 25.68 -33.39 4.61
C SER A 170 25.25 -32.94 5.99
N TYR A 171 26.21 -32.64 6.81
CA TYR A 171 26.02 -31.86 8.02
C TYR A 171 26.17 -30.37 7.68
#